data_19b8a4c08930cb143b21b99b99bcb4c4
#
_entry.id   19b8a4c08930cb143b21b99b99bcb4c4
#
_cell.length_a   1.000
_cell.length_b   1.000
_cell.length_c   1.000
_cell.angle_alpha   90.00
_cell.angle_beta   90.00
_cell.angle_gamma   90.00
#
_symmetry.space_group_name_H-M   'P 1'
#
loop_
_entity.id
_entity.type
_entity.pdbx_description
1 polymer ?
#
loop_
_entity_poly.entity_id
_entity_poly.type
_entity_poly.pdbx_seq_one_letter_code
_entity_poly.pdbx_strand_id
1 'polypeptide(L)'
;MYIDRILYPIHTLGPGNRLVIWTKGCSKKCKNCSNPELWSIENSKNRDIKTLFQIILNISKKYKIDGITFTGGDPLEQFDELIEFVVLLKSITKDILVYTGDYFESLAKNKQEKIKKNIPILIDGPYIHELNFKDVKLRGSKNQNIIYFNKELEEIYREYLKKERMIQNIIMGEKLISVGIHDR
;
A
#
# COMPACT_ATOMS: atom_id res chain seq x y z
N MET A 1 -15.21 -2.20 -0.35
CA MET A 1 -14.07 -1.40 0.21
C MET A 1 -14.23 0.10 -0.02
N TYR A 2 -13.85 0.90 0.94
CA TYR A 2 -13.73 2.36 0.81
C TYR A 2 -12.35 2.69 0.21
N ILE A 3 -12.35 3.14 -1.03
CA ILE A 3 -11.13 3.50 -1.79
C ILE A 3 -11.23 4.96 -2.21
N ASP A 4 -10.15 5.69 -2.02
CA ASP A 4 -10.02 7.08 -2.45
C ASP A 4 -9.63 7.16 -3.93
N ARG A 5 -8.50 6.56 -4.29
CA ARG A 5 -7.94 6.59 -5.64
C ARG A 5 -7.16 5.34 -5.99
N ILE A 6 -7.04 5.10 -7.30
CA ILE A 6 -6.18 4.08 -7.89
C ILE A 6 -5.33 4.78 -8.94
N LEU A 7 -4.00 4.66 -8.85
CA LEU A 7 -3.06 5.27 -9.79
C LEU A 7 -2.12 4.22 -10.39
N TYR A 8 -1.79 4.40 -11.66
CA TYR A 8 -0.84 3.57 -12.42
C TYR A 8 -0.23 4.39 -13.57
N PRO A 9 1.05 4.27 -13.93
CA PRO A 9 2.09 3.55 -13.18
C PRO A 9 2.68 4.39 -12.05
N ILE A 10 2.99 3.75 -10.93
CA ILE A 10 3.71 4.35 -9.80
C ILE A 10 5.03 3.58 -9.59
N HIS A 11 6.13 4.32 -9.40
CA HIS A 11 7.49 3.76 -9.25
C HIS A 11 8.08 3.99 -7.85
N THR A 12 7.39 4.73 -7.00
CA THR A 12 7.91 5.25 -5.72
C THR A 12 7.45 4.46 -4.50
N LEU A 13 6.51 3.52 -4.67
CA LEU A 13 5.93 2.71 -3.59
C LEU A 13 6.16 1.20 -3.82
N GLY A 14 7.38 0.84 -4.26
CA GLY A 14 7.85 -0.50 -4.51
C GLY A 14 8.43 -0.68 -5.91
N PRO A 15 9.05 -1.84 -6.22
CA PRO A 15 9.72 -2.08 -7.50
C PRO A 15 8.73 -2.19 -8.68
N GLY A 16 9.19 -1.80 -9.87
CA GLY A 16 8.47 -1.93 -11.14
C GLY A 16 7.36 -0.91 -11.36
N ASN A 17 6.52 -1.17 -12.36
CA ASN A 17 5.32 -0.39 -12.68
C ASN A 17 4.18 -0.87 -11.77
N ARG A 18 3.92 -0.14 -10.69
CA ARG A 18 2.93 -0.53 -9.71
C ARG A 18 1.57 0.13 -9.94
N LEU A 19 0.52 -0.64 -9.71
CA LEU A 19 -0.80 -0.10 -9.49
C LEU A 19 -0.96 0.13 -7.99
N VAL A 20 -1.22 1.37 -7.59
CA VAL A 20 -1.34 1.72 -6.18
C VAL A 20 -2.78 2.07 -5.84
N ILE A 21 -3.28 1.51 -4.75
CA ILE A 21 -4.64 1.66 -4.25
C ILE A 21 -4.59 2.36 -2.90
N TRP A 22 -5.17 3.56 -2.81
CA TRP A 22 -5.33 4.28 -1.56
C TRP A 22 -6.68 3.95 -0.94
N THR A 23 -6.66 3.31 0.22
CA THR A 23 -7.88 3.05 1.02
C THR A 23 -8.26 4.28 1.83
N LYS A 24 -9.51 4.35 2.29
CA LYS A 24 -10.00 5.31 3.28
C LYS A 24 -10.34 4.60 4.59
N GLY A 25 -10.30 5.36 5.68
CA GLY A 25 -10.44 4.84 7.03
C GLY A 25 -9.08 4.60 7.68
N CYS A 26 -8.82 5.29 8.80
CA CYS A 26 -7.63 5.07 9.63
C CYS A 26 -7.87 5.61 11.03
N SER A 27 -7.89 4.72 12.02
CA SER A 27 -8.04 5.08 13.44
C SER A 27 -6.74 5.56 14.08
N LYS A 28 -5.58 5.34 13.43
CA LYS A 28 -4.25 5.64 13.98
C LYS A 28 -3.99 7.14 14.17
N LYS A 29 -4.44 7.98 13.24
CA LYS A 29 -4.31 9.45 13.28
C LYS A 29 -2.90 9.93 13.63
N CYS A 30 -1.89 9.35 12.97
CA CYS A 30 -0.48 9.64 13.24
C CYS A 30 -0.16 11.12 13.07
N LYS A 31 0.65 11.67 13.98
CA LYS A 31 1.15 13.06 13.88
C LYS A 31 1.88 13.26 12.54
N ASN A 32 1.55 14.33 11.82
CA ASN A 32 2.13 14.65 10.51
C ASN A 32 1.96 13.54 9.45
N CYS A 33 0.83 12.82 9.50
CA CYS A 33 0.47 11.86 8.47
C CYS A 33 0.47 12.53 7.08
N SER A 34 0.93 11.80 6.04
CA SER A 34 0.95 12.33 4.67
C SER A 34 -0.42 12.44 4.03
N ASN A 35 -1.41 11.69 4.53
CA ASN A 35 -2.77 11.65 3.97
C ASN A 35 -3.84 11.76 5.08
N PRO A 36 -3.88 12.86 5.86
CA PRO A 36 -4.84 13.00 6.95
C PRO A 36 -6.29 13.04 6.45
N GLU A 37 -6.51 13.44 5.19
CA GLU A 37 -7.81 13.44 4.52
C GLU A 37 -8.41 12.03 4.31
N LEU A 38 -7.58 11.00 4.44
CA LEU A 38 -8.03 9.60 4.29
C LEU A 38 -8.41 8.93 5.62
N TRP A 39 -8.33 9.63 6.75
CA TRP A 39 -8.70 9.05 8.05
C TRP A 39 -10.19 8.74 8.16
N SER A 40 -11.06 9.56 7.56
CA SER A 40 -12.51 9.38 7.60
C SER A 40 -13.03 8.67 6.33
N ILE A 41 -14.00 7.79 6.52
CA ILE A 41 -14.81 7.21 5.44
C ILE A 41 -16.08 8.03 5.17
N GLU A 42 -16.31 9.09 5.92
CA GLU A 42 -17.49 9.96 5.76
C GLU A 42 -17.61 10.47 4.32
N ASN A 43 -18.81 10.52 3.79
CA ASN A 43 -19.11 10.88 2.41
C ASN A 43 -18.41 10.01 1.34
N SER A 44 -17.87 8.85 1.72
CA SER A 44 -17.24 7.92 0.81
C SER A 44 -18.20 6.82 0.38
N LYS A 45 -18.04 6.38 -0.88
CA LYS A 45 -18.84 5.25 -1.39
C LYS A 45 -18.11 3.93 -1.12
N ASN A 46 -18.81 2.97 -0.53
CA ASN A 46 -18.33 1.59 -0.49
C ASN A 46 -18.34 1.03 -1.91
N ARG A 47 -17.19 0.52 -2.36
CA ARG A 47 -17.00 -0.06 -3.70
C ARG A 47 -17.03 -1.58 -3.60
N ASP A 48 -17.79 -2.20 -4.47
CA ASP A 48 -17.78 -3.65 -4.62
C ASP A 48 -16.41 -4.14 -5.11
N ILE A 49 -15.87 -5.16 -4.43
CA ILE A 49 -14.52 -5.71 -4.71
C ILE A 49 -14.46 -6.34 -6.11
N LYS A 50 -15.51 -7.03 -6.53
CA LYS A 50 -15.54 -7.66 -7.86
C LYS A 50 -15.52 -6.61 -8.97
N THR A 51 -16.24 -5.52 -8.77
CA THR A 51 -16.21 -4.38 -9.69
C THR A 51 -14.81 -3.74 -9.76
N LEU A 52 -14.17 -3.53 -8.60
CA LEU A 52 -12.79 -3.02 -8.54
C LEU A 52 -11.80 -3.97 -9.23
N PHE A 53 -11.94 -5.27 -9.01
CA PHE A 53 -11.13 -6.29 -9.66
C PHE A 53 -11.27 -6.24 -11.18
N GLN A 54 -12.49 -6.12 -11.73
CA GLN A 54 -12.71 -6.01 -13.17
C GLN A 54 -12.04 -4.77 -13.78
N ILE A 55 -12.07 -3.64 -13.07
CA ILE A 55 -11.36 -2.43 -13.51
C ILE A 55 -9.85 -2.70 -13.62
N ILE A 56 -9.26 -3.29 -12.57
CA ILE A 56 -7.82 -3.58 -12.54
C ILE A 56 -7.45 -4.66 -13.57
N LEU A 57 -8.27 -5.67 -13.75
CA LEU A 57 -8.09 -6.70 -14.78
C LEU A 57 -8.10 -6.09 -16.20
N ASN A 58 -8.96 -5.11 -16.46
CA ASN A 58 -8.96 -4.41 -17.75
C ASN A 58 -7.71 -3.54 -17.96
N ILE A 59 -7.17 -2.95 -16.89
CA ILE A 59 -5.89 -2.24 -16.94
C ILE A 59 -4.76 -3.22 -17.24
N SER A 60 -4.72 -4.38 -16.57
CA SER A 60 -3.67 -5.39 -16.74
C SER A 60 -3.63 -6.02 -18.14
N LYS A 61 -4.76 -6.03 -18.86
CA LYS A 61 -4.80 -6.48 -20.26
C LYS A 61 -4.12 -5.50 -21.24
N LYS A 62 -4.02 -4.22 -20.86
CA LYS A 62 -3.43 -3.16 -21.70
C LYS A 62 -2.01 -2.81 -21.26
N TYR A 63 -1.71 -2.96 -19.98
CA TYR A 63 -0.46 -2.51 -19.39
C TYR A 63 0.11 -3.58 -18.47
N LYS A 64 1.43 -3.76 -18.51
CA LYS A 64 2.12 -4.69 -17.62
C LYS A 64 2.14 -4.13 -16.19
N ILE A 65 1.40 -4.76 -15.27
CA ILE A 65 1.44 -4.45 -13.83
C ILE A 65 2.48 -5.36 -13.18
N ASP A 66 3.62 -4.79 -12.78
CA ASP A 66 4.68 -5.56 -12.10
C ASP A 66 4.32 -5.85 -10.64
N GLY A 67 3.61 -4.94 -9.98
CA GLY A 67 3.14 -5.13 -8.61
C GLY A 67 1.94 -4.25 -8.26
N ILE A 68 1.31 -4.58 -7.14
CA ILE A 68 0.19 -3.81 -6.57
C ILE A 68 0.56 -3.37 -5.15
N THR A 69 0.25 -2.12 -4.80
CA THR A 69 0.49 -1.59 -3.44
C THR A 69 -0.82 -1.08 -2.85
N PHE A 70 -1.14 -1.52 -1.65
CA PHE A 70 -2.21 -0.95 -0.84
C PHE A 70 -1.63 -0.01 0.21
N THR A 71 -2.15 1.21 0.28
CA THR A 71 -1.77 2.28 1.19
C THR A 71 -2.96 3.21 1.43
N GLY A 72 -2.72 4.46 1.88
CA GLY A 72 -3.76 5.48 2.02
C GLY A 72 -4.12 5.76 3.47
N GLY A 73 -5.34 5.41 3.90
CA GLY A 73 -5.71 5.21 5.30
C GLY A 73 -4.95 4.01 5.86
N ASP A 74 -5.59 3.14 6.61
CA ASP A 74 -4.98 1.85 6.96
C ASP A 74 -5.74 0.71 6.24
N PRO A 75 -5.11 0.02 5.27
CA PRO A 75 -5.78 -1.07 4.56
C PRO A 75 -6.31 -2.18 5.47
N LEU A 76 -5.67 -2.45 6.63
CA LEU A 76 -6.13 -3.46 7.58
C LEU A 76 -7.37 -3.04 8.38
N GLU A 77 -7.80 -1.79 8.34
CA GLU A 77 -9.11 -1.36 8.88
C GLU A 77 -10.29 -2.02 8.12
N GLN A 78 -10.05 -2.47 6.89
CA GLN A 78 -11.00 -3.18 6.03
C GLN A 78 -10.52 -4.62 5.78
N PHE A 79 -10.17 -5.33 6.84
CA PHE A 79 -9.37 -6.55 6.81
C PHE A 79 -9.95 -7.66 5.92
N ASP A 80 -11.21 -8.04 6.13
CA ASP A 80 -11.78 -9.20 5.41
C ASP A 80 -11.98 -8.88 3.93
N GLU A 81 -12.43 -7.67 3.60
CA GLU A 81 -12.53 -7.20 2.22
C GLU A 81 -11.16 -7.08 1.54
N LEU A 82 -10.14 -6.62 2.28
CA LEU A 82 -8.76 -6.57 1.77
C LEU A 82 -8.23 -7.96 1.42
N ILE A 83 -8.40 -8.94 2.31
CA ILE A 83 -7.94 -10.32 2.07
C ILE A 83 -8.63 -10.92 0.83
N GLU A 84 -9.95 -10.75 0.71
CA GLU A 84 -10.70 -11.20 -0.46
C GLU A 84 -10.16 -10.55 -1.75
N PHE A 85 -9.92 -9.24 -1.71
CA PHE A 85 -9.42 -8.50 -2.87
C PHE A 85 -8.00 -8.93 -3.26
N VAL A 86 -7.11 -9.09 -2.28
CA VAL A 86 -5.75 -9.59 -2.52
C VAL A 86 -5.77 -10.97 -3.17
N VAL A 87 -6.65 -11.87 -2.74
CA VAL A 87 -6.80 -13.21 -3.35
C VAL A 87 -7.15 -13.11 -4.83
N LEU A 88 -8.08 -12.23 -5.22
CA LEU A 88 -8.43 -12.00 -6.62
C LEU A 88 -7.25 -11.43 -7.42
N LEU A 89 -6.54 -10.45 -6.84
CA LEU A 89 -5.43 -9.75 -7.49
C LEU A 89 -4.19 -10.62 -7.72
N LYS A 90 -4.05 -11.75 -7.02
CA LYS A 90 -2.97 -12.74 -7.27
C LYS A 90 -3.00 -13.34 -8.68
N SER A 91 -4.14 -13.28 -9.36
CA SER A 91 -4.24 -13.68 -10.78
C SER A 91 -3.55 -12.70 -11.74
N ILE A 92 -3.26 -11.48 -11.29
CA ILE A 92 -2.61 -10.43 -12.07
C ILE A 92 -1.11 -10.37 -11.75
N THR A 93 -0.75 -10.37 -10.47
CA THR A 93 0.65 -10.33 -10.01
C THR A 93 0.83 -11.03 -8.67
N LYS A 94 2.01 -11.63 -8.46
CA LYS A 94 2.41 -12.19 -7.16
C LYS A 94 3.01 -11.14 -6.21
N ASP A 95 3.36 -9.96 -6.71
CA ASP A 95 3.95 -8.87 -5.93
C ASP A 95 2.86 -7.93 -5.43
N ILE A 96 2.30 -8.24 -4.26
CA ILE A 96 1.32 -7.39 -3.57
C ILE A 96 1.91 -6.92 -2.25
N LEU A 97 2.05 -5.60 -2.12
CA LEU A 97 2.56 -4.92 -0.94
C LEU A 97 1.40 -4.24 -0.20
N VAL A 98 1.32 -4.43 1.10
CA VAL A 98 0.32 -3.79 1.96
C VAL A 98 1.02 -3.00 3.06
N TYR A 99 0.59 -1.76 3.29
CA TYR A 99 0.99 -0.95 4.44
C TYR A 99 -0.02 -1.08 5.56
N THR A 100 0.44 -1.05 6.80
CA THR A 100 -0.41 -0.90 8.00
C THR A 100 0.32 -0.15 9.11
N GLY A 101 -0.43 0.57 9.92
CA GLY A 101 0.08 1.19 11.14
C GLY A 101 0.09 0.26 12.36
N ASP A 102 -0.41 -0.97 12.25
CA ASP A 102 -0.29 -1.97 13.29
C ASP A 102 1.03 -2.73 13.19
N TYR A 103 1.62 -3.15 14.32
CA TYR A 103 2.66 -4.16 14.29
C TYR A 103 2.05 -5.53 14.03
N PHE A 104 2.61 -6.28 13.10
CA PHE A 104 2.12 -7.61 12.72
C PHE A 104 1.98 -8.54 13.93
N GLU A 105 2.97 -8.53 14.83
CA GLU A 105 2.99 -9.37 16.03
C GLU A 105 1.90 -8.99 17.06
N SER A 106 1.36 -7.76 17.00
CA SER A 106 0.28 -7.32 17.87
C SER A 106 -1.12 -7.72 17.39
N LEU A 107 -1.23 -8.17 16.13
CA LEU A 107 -2.52 -8.59 15.58
C LEU A 107 -2.99 -9.92 16.19
N ALA A 108 -4.30 -10.12 16.22
CA ALA A 108 -4.89 -11.41 16.62
C ALA A 108 -4.36 -12.56 15.75
N LYS A 109 -4.13 -13.74 16.31
CA LYS A 109 -3.52 -14.90 15.63
C LYS A 109 -4.20 -15.28 14.33
N ASN A 110 -5.54 -15.28 14.31
CA ASN A 110 -6.32 -15.56 13.10
C ASN A 110 -6.07 -14.55 11.97
N LYS A 111 -5.84 -13.27 12.30
CA LYS A 111 -5.46 -12.24 11.32
C LYS A 111 -4.03 -12.48 10.83
N GLN A 112 -3.08 -12.76 11.73
CA GLN A 112 -1.70 -13.09 11.36
C GLN A 112 -1.64 -14.25 10.36
N GLU A 113 -2.39 -15.33 10.59
CA GLU A 113 -2.45 -16.49 9.69
C GLU A 113 -3.01 -16.13 8.32
N LYS A 114 -4.13 -15.38 8.26
CA LYS A 114 -4.70 -14.89 7.00
C LYS A 114 -3.71 -13.99 6.24
N ILE A 115 -2.97 -13.12 6.93
CA ILE A 115 -1.93 -12.25 6.35
C ILE A 115 -0.81 -13.11 5.76
N LYS A 116 -0.20 -14.00 6.56
CA LYS A 116 0.88 -14.91 6.11
C LYS A 116 0.52 -15.69 4.86
N LYS A 117 -0.72 -16.16 4.79
CA LYS A 117 -1.22 -16.95 3.65
C LYS A 117 -1.44 -16.10 2.39
N ASN A 118 -1.87 -14.85 2.54
CA ASN A 118 -2.44 -14.09 1.43
C ASN A 118 -1.62 -12.88 1.01
N ILE A 119 -0.98 -12.18 1.93
CA ILE A 119 -0.22 -10.95 1.65
C ILE A 119 1.26 -11.31 1.48
N PRO A 120 1.84 -11.14 0.27
CA PRO A 120 3.24 -11.49 0.02
C PRO A 120 4.22 -10.60 0.79
N ILE A 121 3.93 -9.30 0.90
CA ILE A 121 4.79 -8.31 1.56
C ILE A 121 3.95 -7.37 2.41
N LEU A 122 4.36 -7.18 3.65
CA LEU A 122 3.73 -6.26 4.59
C LEU A 122 4.75 -5.23 5.06
N ILE A 123 4.38 -3.95 5.04
CA ILE A 123 5.08 -2.91 5.80
C ILE A 123 4.21 -2.59 7.00
N ASP A 124 4.75 -2.90 8.19
CA ASP A 124 4.04 -2.82 9.45
C ASP A 124 4.59 -1.77 10.40
N GLY A 125 3.78 -1.36 11.35
CA GLY A 125 4.14 -0.42 12.40
C GLY A 125 3.68 1.01 12.15
N PRO A 126 3.41 1.78 13.24
CA PRO A 126 2.90 3.15 13.15
C PRO A 126 3.93 4.08 12.52
N TYR A 127 3.46 5.06 11.76
CA TYR A 127 4.31 6.16 11.32
C TYR A 127 4.68 7.04 12.52
N ILE A 128 5.98 7.25 12.70
CA ILE A 128 6.56 8.14 13.71
C ILE A 128 7.35 9.23 12.98
N HIS A 129 6.85 10.46 13.01
CA HIS A 129 7.42 11.58 12.27
C HIS A 129 8.90 11.81 12.60
N GLU A 130 9.27 11.72 13.87
CA GLU A 130 10.62 11.93 14.36
C GLU A 130 11.61 10.86 13.87
N LEU A 131 11.12 9.74 13.35
CA LEU A 131 11.91 8.64 12.77
C LEU A 131 11.86 8.60 11.23
N ASN A 132 11.33 9.64 10.58
CA ASN A 132 11.34 9.76 9.12
C ASN A 132 12.67 10.39 8.66
N PHE A 133 13.67 9.55 8.40
CA PHE A 133 14.99 9.96 7.91
C PHE A 133 15.13 9.68 6.40
N LYS A 134 16.02 10.43 5.72
CA LYS A 134 16.25 10.30 4.26
C LYS A 134 16.73 8.91 3.83
N ASP A 135 17.44 8.20 4.69
CA ASP A 135 17.95 6.84 4.45
C ASP A 135 16.88 5.75 4.62
N VAL A 136 15.73 6.08 5.21
CA VAL A 136 14.62 5.13 5.34
C VAL A 136 13.88 5.04 4.01
N LYS A 137 14.05 3.95 3.29
CA LYS A 137 13.47 3.72 1.96
C LYS A 137 12.16 2.94 2.05
N LEU A 138 11.17 3.27 1.21
CA LEU A 138 9.87 2.60 1.08
C LEU A 138 9.00 2.67 2.35
N ARG A 139 9.58 2.81 3.53
CA ARG A 139 8.90 2.98 4.82
C ARG A 139 8.74 4.46 5.14
N GLY A 140 7.68 4.83 5.84
CA GLY A 140 7.47 6.21 6.29
C GLY A 140 8.42 6.61 7.42
N SER A 141 8.83 5.64 8.27
CA SER A 141 9.70 5.87 9.43
C SER A 141 10.53 4.64 9.77
N LYS A 142 11.64 4.84 10.48
CA LYS A 142 12.67 3.81 10.76
C LYS A 142 12.16 2.63 11.59
N ASN A 143 11.17 2.86 12.45
CA ASN A 143 10.57 1.82 13.29
C ASN A 143 9.70 0.81 12.53
N GLN A 144 9.29 1.13 11.30
CA GLN A 144 8.48 0.22 10.49
C GLN A 144 9.36 -0.91 9.94
N ASN A 145 8.78 -2.11 9.79
CA ASN A 145 9.46 -3.28 9.23
C ASN A 145 8.94 -3.59 7.83
N ILE A 146 9.77 -4.25 7.02
CA ILE A 146 9.35 -4.88 5.77
C ILE A 146 9.38 -6.38 6.00
N ILE A 147 8.21 -7.01 5.98
CA ILE A 147 8.04 -8.44 6.23
C ILE A 147 7.76 -9.15 4.91
N TYR A 148 8.63 -10.08 4.53
CA TYR A 148 8.50 -10.87 3.30
C TYR A 148 7.93 -12.24 3.65
N PHE A 149 6.64 -12.45 3.40
CA PHE A 149 6.01 -13.76 3.48
C PHE A 149 6.26 -14.57 2.20
N ASN A 150 6.38 -13.90 1.04
CA ASN A 150 6.94 -14.49 -0.18
C ASN A 150 8.43 -14.14 -0.31
N LYS A 151 9.30 -15.09 0.01
CA LYS A 151 10.75 -14.91 -0.02
C LYS A 151 11.33 -14.73 -1.44
N GLU A 152 10.63 -15.17 -2.49
CA GLU A 152 11.06 -14.97 -3.88
C GLU A 152 11.14 -13.49 -4.26
N LEU A 153 10.38 -12.63 -3.57
CA LEU A 153 10.37 -11.19 -3.83
C LEU A 153 11.46 -10.42 -3.07
N GLU A 154 12.10 -11.03 -2.08
CA GLU A 154 13.03 -10.32 -1.18
C GLU A 154 14.18 -9.65 -1.94
N GLU A 155 14.79 -10.36 -2.92
CA GLU A 155 15.94 -9.83 -3.65
C GLU A 155 15.57 -8.60 -4.51
N ILE A 156 14.44 -8.62 -5.23
CA ILE A 156 14.01 -7.49 -6.04
C ILE A 156 13.70 -6.24 -5.17
N TYR A 157 13.22 -6.45 -3.94
CA TYR A 157 13.01 -5.36 -3.00
C TYR A 157 14.33 -4.86 -2.40
N ARG A 158 15.30 -5.73 -2.12
CA ARG A 158 16.64 -5.32 -1.70
C ARG A 158 17.31 -4.42 -2.74
N GLU A 159 17.24 -4.77 -4.02
CA GLU A 159 17.75 -3.94 -5.11
C GLU A 159 17.01 -2.60 -5.21
N TYR A 160 15.68 -2.61 -5.06
CA TYR A 160 14.89 -1.38 -5.04
C TYR A 160 15.29 -0.45 -3.88
N LEU A 161 15.55 -1.01 -2.69
CA LEU A 161 15.93 -0.26 -1.49
C LEU A 161 17.35 0.36 -1.57
N LYS A 162 18.19 -0.04 -2.51
CA LYS A 162 19.50 0.62 -2.77
C LYS A 162 19.35 1.99 -3.44
N LYS A 163 18.22 2.23 -4.13
CA LYS A 163 17.94 3.50 -4.81
C LYS A 163 17.65 4.61 -3.78
N GLU A 164 17.84 5.85 -4.17
CA GLU A 164 17.41 6.98 -3.36
C GLU A 164 15.89 7.06 -3.25
N ARG A 165 15.39 7.84 -2.28
CA ARG A 165 13.96 8.18 -2.22
C ARG A 165 13.57 8.91 -3.50
N MET A 166 12.43 8.52 -4.05
CA MET A 166 11.86 9.14 -5.24
C MET A 166 10.48 9.69 -4.90
N ILE A 167 10.17 10.84 -5.51
CA ILE A 167 8.82 11.41 -5.51
C ILE A 167 8.35 11.46 -6.96
N GLN A 168 7.15 10.99 -7.18
CA GLN A 168 6.48 11.05 -8.48
C GLN A 168 5.30 12.01 -8.41
N ASN A 169 5.32 13.03 -9.25
CA ASN A 169 4.23 14.00 -9.35
C ASN A 169 3.31 13.64 -10.51
N ILE A 170 2.01 13.61 -10.25
CA ILE A 170 0.98 13.28 -11.22
C ILE A 170 -0.05 14.40 -11.24
N ILE A 171 -0.38 14.88 -12.44
CA ILE A 171 -1.45 15.85 -12.64
C ILE A 171 -2.74 15.08 -12.94
N MET A 172 -3.77 15.32 -12.14
CA MET A 172 -5.09 14.70 -12.28
C MET A 172 -6.17 15.81 -12.30
N GLY A 173 -6.58 16.21 -13.50
CA GLY A 173 -7.37 17.44 -13.67
C GLY A 173 -6.57 18.67 -13.25
N GLU A 174 -7.11 19.45 -12.32
CA GLU A 174 -6.46 20.65 -11.77
C GLU A 174 -5.61 20.35 -10.50
N LYS A 175 -5.53 19.08 -10.08
CA LYS A 175 -4.83 18.67 -8.86
C LYS A 175 -3.48 18.07 -9.18
N LEU A 176 -2.45 18.50 -8.43
CA LEU A 176 -1.15 17.85 -8.37
C LEU A 176 -1.15 16.83 -7.23
N ILE A 177 -0.89 15.58 -7.55
CA ILE A 177 -0.75 14.50 -6.57
C ILE A 177 0.73 14.11 -6.52
N SER A 178 1.34 14.25 -5.36
CA SER A 178 2.71 13.85 -5.10
C SER A 178 2.73 12.49 -4.42
N VAL A 179 3.40 11.50 -5.02
CA VAL A 179 3.41 10.11 -4.56
C VAL A 179 4.83 9.70 -4.20
N GLY A 180 5.00 9.15 -3.01
CA GLY A 180 6.28 8.68 -2.48
C GLY A 180 6.39 8.89 -0.98
N ILE A 181 7.55 8.57 -0.43
CA ILE A 181 7.86 8.85 0.98
C ILE A 181 8.55 10.20 1.03
N HIS A 182 7.84 11.21 1.50
CA HIS A 182 8.34 12.58 1.57
C HIS A 182 9.32 12.77 2.74
N ASP A 183 10.38 13.54 2.51
CA ASP A 183 11.23 14.09 3.56
C ASP A 183 10.45 15.18 4.31
N ARG A 184 10.65 15.27 5.62
CA ARG A 184 10.05 16.32 6.45
C ARG A 184 11.07 16.87 7.44
#